data_e2beaaa4b09193ef649b3d4364672ca4
#
_entry.id   e2beaaa4b09193ef649b3d4364672ca4
#
_cell.length_a   1.000
_cell.length_b   1.000
_cell.length_c   1.000
_cell.angle_alpha   90.00
_cell.angle_beta   90.00
_cell.angle_gamma   90.00
#
_symmetry.space_group_name_H-M   'P 1'
#
loop_
_entity.id
_entity.type
_entity.pdbx_description
1 polymer ?
#
loop_
_entity_poly.entity_id
_entity_poly.type
_entity_poly.pdbx_seq_one_letter_code
_entity_poly.pdbx_strand_id
1 'polypeptide(L)'
;MNVFLMYKDRDFDVQAPLPWNAKELGQDLELQTLLGAMSCDDKLVLEVSRRALLISETDVQAIVYRQGILADCLRNPQVIRELYDLTQEAIERRRKCSYGIFGRYPSAILSGAIELLQVFSDLLRRLRGIAERNGATFTSEGFTSLFAMLKQELSDEYLALVAAQLSELRLRSGALVSARLGDGNKGIDHVLRRPKKRSGLLTRLREGPQPSFSFRIADRDEAGARALGEMRDRGINPVANALAQSADHIVSFFTMLRVELAFYIGCLNLHEKFSGKGLPVCFPDPVEADKRTHVFTGLYDACLALTLEGGVVGNDVQADGKDLFIITGANQAASRHSFGASASRSS
;
A
#
# COMPACT_ATOMS: atom_id res chain seq x y z
N MET A 1 -7.53 -0.54 7.88
CA MET A 1 -7.08 -1.51 6.84
C MET A 1 -5.58 -1.75 7.01
N ASN A 2 -5.15 -2.98 7.21
CA ASN A 2 -3.74 -3.42 7.32
C ASN A 2 -3.42 -4.31 6.12
N VAL A 3 -2.15 -4.38 5.71
CA VAL A 3 -1.75 -5.17 4.53
C VAL A 3 -1.18 -6.52 4.97
N PHE A 4 -0.10 -6.52 5.73
CA PHE A 4 0.49 -7.71 6.37
C PHE A 4 0.80 -8.88 5.41
N LEU A 5 1.43 -8.59 4.27
CA LEU A 5 1.87 -9.64 3.33
C LEU A 5 3.34 -10.03 3.52
N MET A 6 4.17 -9.15 4.11
CA MET A 6 5.57 -9.47 4.41
C MET A 6 5.75 -10.02 5.82
N TYR A 7 4.90 -9.63 6.76
CA TYR A 7 4.85 -10.11 8.14
C TYR A 7 3.40 -10.28 8.58
N LYS A 8 3.17 -11.18 9.51
CA LYS A 8 1.82 -11.49 10.02
C LYS A 8 1.23 -10.38 10.90
N ASP A 9 2.07 -9.61 11.56
CA ASP A 9 1.74 -8.70 12.65
C ASP A 9 2.10 -7.23 12.41
N ARG A 10 2.84 -6.93 11.33
CA ARG A 10 3.30 -5.60 10.98
C ARG A 10 3.51 -5.42 9.49
N ASP A 11 3.50 -4.17 9.06
CA ASP A 11 3.85 -3.79 7.71
C ASP A 11 5.38 -3.81 7.49
N PHE A 12 5.81 -3.98 6.25
CA PHE A 12 7.22 -3.94 5.87
C PHE A 12 7.78 -2.53 5.96
N ASP A 13 8.81 -2.33 6.80
CA ASP A 13 9.46 -1.04 6.96
C ASP A 13 10.55 -0.80 5.90
N VAL A 14 10.20 -0.01 4.87
CA VAL A 14 11.14 0.40 3.80
C VAL A 14 12.23 1.35 4.32
N GLN A 15 12.07 1.92 5.51
CA GLN A 15 13.03 2.84 6.10
C GLN A 15 13.98 2.14 7.11
N ALA A 16 13.73 0.86 7.40
CA ALA A 16 14.58 0.10 8.30
C ALA A 16 16.08 0.20 7.90
N PRO A 17 16.99 0.39 8.85
CA PRO A 17 18.41 0.49 8.54
C PRO A 17 18.92 -0.81 7.92
N LEU A 18 19.71 -0.69 6.87
CA LEU A 18 20.42 -1.83 6.29
C LEU A 18 21.56 -2.27 7.23
N PRO A 19 21.94 -3.56 7.20
CA PRO A 19 23.07 -4.04 7.97
C PRO A 19 24.37 -3.31 7.56
N TRP A 20 25.30 -3.19 8.51
CA TRP A 20 26.55 -2.44 8.30
C TRP A 20 27.37 -2.94 7.11
N ASN A 21 27.30 -4.21 6.78
CA ASN A 21 28.00 -4.89 5.67
C ASN A 21 27.15 -5.04 4.41
N ALA A 22 26.05 -4.30 4.28
CA ALA A 22 25.13 -4.42 3.14
C ALA A 22 25.79 -4.18 1.78
N LYS A 23 26.80 -3.31 1.73
CA LYS A 23 27.53 -3.01 0.49
C LYS A 23 28.42 -4.18 0.08
N GLU A 24 29.19 -4.70 1.00
CA GLU A 24 30.08 -5.84 0.81
C GLU A 24 29.27 -7.09 0.42
N LEU A 25 28.20 -7.38 1.18
CA LEU A 25 27.30 -8.47 0.91
C LEU A 25 26.68 -8.37 -0.49
N GLY A 26 26.25 -7.16 -0.88
CA GLY A 26 25.68 -6.90 -2.22
C GLY A 26 26.68 -7.13 -3.34
N GLN A 27 27.97 -6.86 -3.11
CA GLN A 27 29.06 -7.11 -4.06
C GLN A 27 29.43 -8.59 -4.12
N ASP A 28 29.60 -9.23 -2.96
CA ASP A 28 30.05 -10.63 -2.89
C ASP A 28 29.02 -11.61 -3.42
N LEU A 29 27.72 -11.31 -3.26
CA LEU A 29 26.61 -12.10 -3.79
C LEU A 29 26.12 -11.64 -5.17
N GLU A 30 26.77 -10.67 -5.80
CA GLU A 30 26.37 -10.10 -7.11
C GLU A 30 24.90 -9.69 -7.18
N LEU A 31 24.36 -9.17 -6.06
CA LEU A 31 22.93 -8.87 -5.93
C LEU A 31 22.41 -7.90 -6.98
N GLN A 32 23.27 -7.11 -7.63
CA GLN A 32 22.86 -6.22 -8.73
C GLN A 32 22.26 -7.00 -9.90
N THR A 33 22.82 -8.16 -10.24
CA THR A 33 22.28 -9.03 -11.29
C THR A 33 20.90 -9.55 -10.93
N LEU A 34 20.76 -10.06 -9.71
CA LEU A 34 19.49 -10.57 -9.19
C LEU A 34 18.42 -9.45 -9.12
N LEU A 35 18.77 -8.32 -8.54
CA LEU A 35 17.87 -7.18 -8.38
C LEU A 35 17.47 -6.56 -9.73
N GLY A 36 18.37 -6.51 -10.70
CA GLY A 36 18.05 -6.12 -12.07
C GLY A 36 17.03 -7.06 -12.73
N ALA A 37 17.17 -8.38 -12.46
CA ALA A 37 16.21 -9.37 -12.93
C ALA A 37 14.84 -9.23 -12.25
N MET A 38 14.82 -8.92 -10.96
CA MET A 38 13.58 -8.71 -10.19
C MET A 38 12.86 -7.42 -10.57
N SER A 39 13.60 -6.32 -10.72
CA SER A 39 13.00 -5.00 -10.87
C SER A 39 12.33 -4.77 -12.22
N CYS A 40 12.85 -5.33 -13.30
CA CYS A 40 12.39 -5.01 -14.66
C CYS A 40 12.15 -3.50 -14.85
N ASP A 41 13.12 -2.67 -14.42
CA ASP A 41 13.12 -1.20 -14.46
C ASP A 41 12.12 -0.49 -13.51
N ASP A 42 11.35 -1.20 -12.69
CA ASP A 42 10.56 -0.57 -11.63
C ASP A 42 11.45 -0.24 -10.42
N LYS A 43 11.59 1.07 -10.15
CA LYS A 43 12.44 1.58 -9.06
C LYS A 43 11.95 1.17 -7.67
N LEU A 44 10.64 1.03 -7.48
CA LEU A 44 10.10 0.61 -6.19
C LEU A 44 10.37 -0.87 -5.97
N VAL A 45 10.15 -1.70 -6.99
CA VAL A 45 10.48 -3.13 -6.94
C VAL A 45 11.95 -3.33 -6.64
N LEU A 46 12.84 -2.55 -7.28
CA LEU A 46 14.29 -2.57 -7.01
C LEU A 46 14.60 -2.26 -5.54
N GLU A 47 14.07 -1.16 -5.02
CA GLU A 47 14.37 -0.70 -3.65
C GLU A 47 13.82 -1.66 -2.59
N VAL A 48 12.57 -2.11 -2.74
CA VAL A 48 11.93 -3.02 -1.80
C VAL A 48 12.62 -4.39 -1.84
N SER A 49 12.90 -4.94 -3.02
CA SER A 49 13.60 -6.22 -3.16
C SER A 49 15.01 -6.16 -2.55
N ARG A 50 15.73 -5.08 -2.80
CA ARG A 50 17.06 -4.87 -2.20
C ARG A 50 16.99 -4.91 -0.68
N ARG A 51 16.05 -4.20 -0.07
CA ARG A 51 15.90 -4.20 1.39
C ARG A 51 15.46 -5.55 1.93
N ALA A 52 14.48 -6.19 1.29
CA ALA A 52 13.99 -7.49 1.72
C ALA A 52 15.07 -8.59 1.65
N LEU A 53 16.01 -8.50 0.68
CA LEU A 53 17.12 -9.44 0.56
C LEU A 53 18.26 -9.14 1.54
N LEU A 54 18.53 -7.86 1.84
CA LEU A 54 19.64 -7.47 2.71
C LEU A 54 19.27 -7.49 4.20
N ILE A 55 17.99 -7.33 4.54
CA ILE A 55 17.50 -7.45 5.91
C ILE A 55 17.26 -8.94 6.18
N SER A 56 18.17 -9.58 6.89
CA SER A 56 18.08 -11.01 7.21
C SER A 56 16.85 -11.32 8.05
N GLU A 57 16.09 -12.33 7.63
CA GLU A 57 15.02 -12.91 8.43
C GLU A 57 15.50 -14.21 9.06
N THR A 58 15.39 -14.32 10.37
CA THR A 58 15.82 -15.50 11.12
C THR A 58 14.67 -16.28 11.75
N ASP A 59 13.47 -15.71 11.75
CA ASP A 59 12.28 -16.38 12.23
C ASP A 59 11.74 -17.34 11.16
N VAL A 60 11.83 -18.63 11.44
CA VAL A 60 11.32 -19.70 10.58
C VAL A 60 9.84 -19.49 10.24
N GLN A 61 9.02 -19.02 11.17
CA GLN A 61 7.61 -18.80 10.93
C GLN A 61 7.37 -17.63 9.96
N ALA A 62 8.15 -16.56 10.05
CA ALA A 62 8.09 -15.45 9.10
C ALA A 62 8.52 -15.89 7.69
N ILE A 63 9.55 -16.73 7.58
CA ILE A 63 9.99 -17.29 6.30
C ILE A 63 8.88 -18.14 5.67
N VAL A 64 8.31 -19.09 6.41
CA VAL A 64 7.22 -19.97 5.94
C VAL A 64 5.98 -19.14 5.58
N TYR A 65 5.66 -18.10 6.34
CA TYR A 65 4.57 -17.19 6.04
C TYR A 65 4.75 -16.51 4.66
N ARG A 66 5.94 -15.94 4.38
CA ARG A 66 6.26 -15.32 3.09
C ARG A 66 6.26 -16.33 1.95
N GLN A 67 6.75 -17.56 2.17
CA GLN A 67 6.69 -18.62 1.18
C GLN A 67 5.26 -18.98 0.79
N GLY A 68 4.35 -19.05 1.77
CA GLY A 68 2.94 -19.28 1.51
C GLY A 68 2.32 -18.20 0.63
N ILE A 69 2.65 -16.93 0.89
CA ILE A 69 2.18 -15.81 0.09
C ILE A 69 2.79 -15.84 -1.31
N LEU A 70 4.10 -16.14 -1.43
CA LEU A 70 4.76 -16.26 -2.73
C LEU A 70 4.17 -17.42 -3.55
N ALA A 71 3.82 -18.54 -2.92
CA ALA A 71 3.15 -19.65 -3.60
C ALA A 71 1.78 -19.24 -4.18
N ASP A 72 1.03 -18.42 -3.47
CA ASP A 72 -0.21 -17.83 -3.99
C ASP A 72 0.06 -16.87 -5.16
N CYS A 73 1.09 -16.04 -5.07
CA CYS A 73 1.50 -15.13 -6.14
C CYS A 73 1.87 -15.91 -7.42
N LEU A 74 2.64 -16.99 -7.29
CA LEU A 74 3.03 -17.85 -8.42
C LEU A 74 1.86 -18.59 -9.06
N ARG A 75 0.83 -18.93 -8.28
CA ARG A 75 -0.41 -19.52 -8.81
C ARG A 75 -1.32 -18.50 -9.49
N ASN A 76 -1.28 -17.24 -9.08
CA ASN A 76 -2.18 -16.19 -9.52
C ASN A 76 -1.44 -14.92 -10.03
N PRO A 77 -0.42 -15.04 -10.92
CA PRO A 77 0.47 -13.91 -11.25
C PRO A 77 -0.27 -12.72 -11.85
N GLN A 78 -1.31 -12.95 -12.65
CA GLN A 78 -2.09 -11.89 -13.26
C GLN A 78 -2.89 -11.07 -12.23
N VAL A 79 -3.43 -11.73 -11.21
CA VAL A 79 -4.16 -11.05 -10.13
C VAL A 79 -3.22 -10.18 -9.31
N ILE A 80 -2.00 -10.65 -9.03
CA ILE A 80 -0.99 -9.88 -8.31
C ILE A 80 -0.57 -8.64 -9.10
N ARG A 81 -0.38 -8.76 -10.42
CA ARG A 81 -0.10 -7.61 -11.29
C ARG A 81 -1.27 -6.63 -11.33
N GLU A 82 -2.51 -7.12 -11.45
CA GLU A 82 -3.73 -6.26 -11.39
C GLU A 82 -3.81 -5.49 -10.06
N LEU A 83 -3.52 -6.15 -8.93
CA LEU A 83 -3.47 -5.50 -7.60
C LEU A 83 -2.37 -4.43 -7.55
N TYR A 84 -1.18 -4.72 -8.06
CA TYR A 84 -0.06 -3.78 -8.08
C TYR A 84 -0.37 -2.54 -8.93
N ASP A 85 -0.89 -2.74 -10.14
CA ASP A 85 -1.29 -1.66 -11.06
C ASP A 85 -2.37 -0.75 -10.45
N LEU A 86 -3.34 -1.34 -9.75
CA LEU A 86 -4.38 -0.59 -9.06
C LEU A 86 -3.80 0.31 -7.96
N THR A 87 -2.79 -0.17 -7.21
CA THR A 87 -2.11 0.66 -6.22
C THR A 87 -1.34 1.80 -6.86
N GLN A 88 -0.71 1.55 -8.01
CA GLN A 88 -0.02 2.58 -8.78
C GLN A 88 -1.00 3.66 -9.25
N GLU A 89 -2.14 3.27 -9.80
CA GLU A 89 -3.20 4.21 -10.19
C GLU A 89 -3.63 5.09 -9.01
N ALA A 90 -3.83 4.52 -7.81
CA ALA A 90 -4.23 5.26 -6.62
C ALA A 90 -3.21 6.35 -6.25
N ILE A 91 -1.93 6.02 -6.27
CA ILE A 91 -0.84 6.95 -5.94
C ILE A 91 -0.73 8.05 -7.01
N GLU A 92 -0.87 7.71 -8.30
CA GLU A 92 -0.86 8.69 -9.39
C GLU A 92 -2.05 9.65 -9.32
N ARG A 93 -3.26 9.15 -8.98
CA ARG A 93 -4.44 9.99 -8.76
C ARG A 93 -4.21 10.97 -7.62
N ARG A 94 -3.62 10.54 -6.51
CA ARG A 94 -3.24 11.43 -5.41
C ARG A 94 -2.27 12.53 -5.86
N ARG A 95 -1.27 12.18 -6.68
CA ARG A 95 -0.29 13.15 -7.20
C ARG A 95 -0.93 14.19 -8.12
N LYS A 96 -1.91 13.80 -8.94
CA LYS A 96 -2.64 14.68 -9.85
C LYS A 96 -3.65 15.59 -9.12
N CYS A 97 -4.24 15.13 -8.03
CA CYS A 97 -5.11 15.92 -7.14
C CYS A 97 -4.29 16.84 -6.22
N SER A 98 -3.26 17.48 -6.74
CA SER A 98 -2.51 18.49 -5.99
C SER A 98 -3.44 19.65 -5.66
N TYR A 99 -3.54 20.01 -4.40
CA TYR A 99 -4.41 21.11 -3.90
C TYR A 99 -4.06 22.51 -4.45
N GLY A 100 -3.27 22.60 -5.51
CA GLY A 100 -2.91 23.83 -6.21
C GLY A 100 -2.52 24.99 -5.28
N ILE A 101 -2.40 26.18 -5.86
CA ILE A 101 -2.12 27.44 -5.14
C ILE A 101 -3.24 27.79 -4.13
N PHE A 102 -4.45 27.24 -4.30
CA PHE A 102 -5.62 27.46 -3.44
C PHE A 102 -5.73 26.52 -2.22
N GLY A 103 -4.78 25.60 -2.00
CA GLY A 103 -4.77 24.65 -0.88
C GLY A 103 -4.69 25.28 0.53
N ARG A 104 -4.67 26.62 0.63
CA ARG A 104 -4.71 27.35 1.88
C ARG A 104 -6.13 27.65 2.38
N TYR A 105 -7.14 27.51 1.52
CA TYR A 105 -8.53 27.83 1.88
C TYR A 105 -9.31 26.56 2.22
N PRO A 106 -10.00 26.52 3.37
CA PRO A 106 -10.77 25.35 3.79
C PRO A 106 -11.77 24.84 2.74
N SER A 107 -12.40 25.72 1.99
CA SER A 107 -13.32 25.37 0.91
C SER A 107 -12.61 24.66 -0.26
N ALA A 108 -11.39 25.04 -0.59
CA ALA A 108 -10.60 24.38 -1.63
C ALA A 108 -10.09 23.02 -1.16
N ILE A 109 -9.64 22.90 0.09
CA ILE A 109 -9.26 21.64 0.72
C ILE A 109 -10.45 20.67 0.71
N LEU A 110 -11.64 21.15 1.12
CA LEU A 110 -12.87 20.37 1.12
C LEU A 110 -13.18 19.82 -0.28
N SER A 111 -13.17 20.67 -1.30
CA SER A 111 -13.48 20.26 -2.68
C SER A 111 -12.49 19.22 -3.19
N GLY A 112 -11.19 19.46 -3.02
CA GLY A 112 -10.15 18.53 -3.44
C GLY A 112 -10.20 17.20 -2.69
N ALA A 113 -10.48 17.22 -1.38
CA ALA A 113 -10.65 16.00 -0.59
C ALA A 113 -11.87 15.19 -1.05
N ILE A 114 -12.99 15.84 -1.35
CA ILE A 114 -14.19 15.18 -1.88
C ILE A 114 -13.90 14.51 -3.22
N GLU A 115 -13.24 15.20 -4.16
CA GLU A 115 -12.90 14.64 -5.47
C GLU A 115 -11.98 13.42 -5.31
N LEU A 116 -10.95 13.53 -4.48
CA LEU A 116 -10.00 12.45 -4.24
C LEU A 116 -10.68 11.24 -3.57
N LEU A 117 -11.51 11.47 -2.54
CA LEU A 117 -12.24 10.40 -1.87
C LEU A 117 -13.26 9.70 -2.79
N GLN A 118 -13.84 10.40 -3.76
CA GLN A 118 -14.70 9.75 -4.77
C GLN A 118 -13.89 8.82 -5.67
N VAL A 119 -12.72 9.27 -6.15
CA VAL A 119 -11.82 8.41 -6.93
C VAL A 119 -11.37 7.20 -6.11
N PHE A 120 -10.99 7.41 -4.85
CA PHE A 120 -10.59 6.31 -3.97
C PHE A 120 -11.73 5.33 -3.66
N SER A 121 -12.96 5.81 -3.52
CA SER A 121 -14.12 4.91 -3.34
C SER A 121 -14.29 3.97 -4.54
N ASP A 122 -14.05 4.44 -5.76
CA ASP A 122 -14.09 3.59 -6.95
C ASP A 122 -12.91 2.61 -7.01
N LEU A 123 -11.71 3.04 -6.64
CA LEU A 123 -10.54 2.15 -6.56
C LEU A 123 -10.70 1.07 -5.48
N LEU A 124 -11.21 1.44 -4.30
CA LEU A 124 -11.50 0.50 -3.22
C LEU A 124 -12.59 -0.51 -3.61
N ARG A 125 -13.61 -0.08 -4.37
CA ARG A 125 -14.62 -1.00 -4.92
C ARG A 125 -14.01 -1.99 -5.91
N ARG A 126 -13.11 -1.52 -6.78
CA ARG A 126 -12.36 -2.40 -7.71
C ARG A 126 -11.49 -3.39 -6.95
N LEU A 127 -10.76 -2.92 -5.93
CA LEU A 127 -9.91 -3.76 -5.06
C LEU A 127 -10.73 -4.85 -4.37
N ARG A 128 -11.87 -4.50 -3.78
CA ARG A 128 -12.82 -5.47 -3.20
C ARG A 128 -13.30 -6.46 -4.26
N GLY A 129 -13.67 -6.00 -5.45
CA GLY A 129 -14.11 -6.85 -6.55
C GLY A 129 -13.06 -7.87 -6.99
N ILE A 130 -11.76 -7.52 -6.96
CA ILE A 130 -10.65 -8.47 -7.18
C ILE A 130 -10.64 -9.54 -6.08
N ALA A 131 -10.76 -9.12 -4.80
CA ALA A 131 -10.81 -10.04 -3.66
C ALA A 131 -12.01 -10.99 -3.69
N GLU A 132 -13.17 -10.54 -4.19
CA GLU A 132 -14.38 -11.36 -4.32
C GLU A 132 -14.26 -12.40 -5.43
N ARG A 133 -13.76 -11.99 -6.60
CA ARG A 133 -13.64 -12.89 -7.76
C ARG A 133 -12.56 -13.95 -7.59
N ASN A 134 -11.47 -13.61 -6.93
CA ASN A 134 -10.28 -14.45 -6.90
C ASN A 134 -9.98 -15.06 -5.52
N GLY A 135 -10.70 -14.69 -4.47
CA GLY A 135 -10.39 -15.08 -3.09
C GLY A 135 -10.32 -16.60 -2.86
N ALA A 136 -11.05 -17.39 -3.66
CA ALA A 136 -11.05 -18.85 -3.54
C ALA A 136 -9.74 -19.51 -4.06
N THR A 137 -8.94 -18.81 -4.86
CA THR A 137 -7.67 -19.34 -5.42
C THR A 137 -6.47 -19.04 -4.53
N PHE A 138 -6.66 -18.24 -3.48
CA PHE A 138 -5.64 -17.88 -2.50
C PHE A 138 -5.83 -18.68 -1.22
N THR A 139 -4.75 -19.26 -0.73
CA THR A 139 -4.76 -20.16 0.45
C THR A 139 -3.85 -19.69 1.58
N SER A 140 -2.93 -18.76 1.31
CA SER A 140 -2.03 -18.21 2.32
C SER A 140 -2.80 -17.38 3.36
N GLU A 141 -2.35 -17.41 4.59
CA GLU A 141 -2.95 -16.66 5.70
C GLU A 141 -3.00 -15.15 5.40
N GLY A 142 -1.95 -14.60 4.78
CA GLY A 142 -1.88 -13.17 4.46
C GLY A 142 -2.95 -12.73 3.46
N PHE A 143 -3.06 -13.40 2.31
CA PHE A 143 -4.08 -13.03 1.31
C PHE A 143 -5.50 -13.33 1.78
N THR A 144 -5.72 -14.45 2.47
CA THR A 144 -7.06 -14.77 3.00
C THR A 144 -7.52 -13.74 4.03
N SER A 145 -6.62 -13.28 4.91
CA SER A 145 -6.89 -12.23 5.89
C SER A 145 -7.12 -10.87 5.22
N LEU A 146 -6.26 -10.48 4.27
CA LEU A 146 -6.41 -9.24 3.51
C LEU A 146 -7.75 -9.20 2.76
N PHE A 147 -8.10 -10.25 2.04
CA PHE A 147 -9.34 -10.31 1.28
C PHE A 147 -10.58 -10.36 2.17
N ALA A 148 -10.52 -11.04 3.31
CA ALA A 148 -11.59 -11.03 4.30
C ALA A 148 -11.83 -9.62 4.85
N MET A 149 -10.76 -8.91 5.23
CA MET A 149 -10.80 -7.53 5.70
C MET A 149 -11.41 -6.60 4.65
N LEU A 150 -10.96 -6.69 3.38
CA LEU A 150 -11.49 -5.86 2.29
C LEU A 150 -12.99 -6.08 2.08
N LYS A 151 -13.46 -7.32 2.12
CA LYS A 151 -14.89 -7.65 1.99
C LYS A 151 -15.71 -7.12 3.16
N GLN A 152 -15.18 -7.19 4.37
CA GLN A 152 -15.86 -6.76 5.59
C GLN A 152 -15.92 -5.23 5.72
N GLU A 153 -14.78 -4.55 5.53
CA GLU A 153 -14.69 -3.10 5.74
C GLU A 153 -15.25 -2.28 4.58
N LEU A 154 -15.24 -2.81 3.35
CA LEU A 154 -15.66 -2.11 2.15
C LEU A 154 -17.04 -2.62 1.64
N SER A 155 -18.01 -2.84 2.54
CA SER A 155 -19.35 -3.28 2.11
C SER A 155 -20.03 -2.27 1.17
N ASP A 156 -20.99 -2.75 0.33
CA ASP A 156 -21.71 -1.88 -0.60
C ASP A 156 -22.51 -0.80 0.13
N GLU A 157 -23.07 -1.14 1.30
CA GLU A 157 -23.79 -0.21 2.17
C GLU A 157 -22.86 0.89 2.68
N TYR A 158 -21.65 0.53 3.13
CA TYR A 158 -20.65 1.49 3.58
C TYR A 158 -20.21 2.42 2.45
N LEU A 159 -19.88 1.88 1.28
CA LEU A 159 -19.46 2.69 0.12
C LEU A 159 -20.59 3.59 -0.40
N ALA A 160 -21.84 3.13 -0.36
CA ALA A 160 -23.00 3.94 -0.71
C ALA A 160 -23.22 5.08 0.30
N LEU A 161 -23.05 4.80 1.61
CA LEU A 161 -23.14 5.82 2.65
C LEU A 161 -22.06 6.90 2.46
N VAL A 162 -20.81 6.49 2.22
CA VAL A 162 -19.70 7.43 1.93
C VAL A 162 -20.02 8.30 0.71
N ALA A 163 -20.48 7.71 -0.38
CA ALA A 163 -20.84 8.44 -1.60
C ALA A 163 -21.96 9.45 -1.35
N ALA A 164 -22.98 9.10 -0.56
CA ALA A 164 -24.06 10.00 -0.18
C ALA A 164 -23.56 11.18 0.66
N GLN A 165 -22.71 10.92 1.65
CA GLN A 165 -22.11 11.95 2.49
C GLN A 165 -21.21 12.90 1.70
N LEU A 166 -20.36 12.39 0.81
CA LEU A 166 -19.52 13.20 -0.07
C LEU A 166 -20.34 14.08 -1.00
N SER A 167 -21.48 13.58 -1.50
CA SER A 167 -22.42 14.37 -2.31
C SER A 167 -23.04 15.52 -1.55
N GLU A 168 -23.42 15.32 -0.29
CA GLU A 168 -23.97 16.37 0.58
C GLU A 168 -22.91 17.44 0.89
N LEU A 169 -21.66 17.04 1.14
CA LEU A 169 -20.55 17.93 1.47
C LEU A 169 -20.07 18.81 0.30
N ARG A 170 -20.55 18.56 -0.92
CA ARG A 170 -20.34 19.50 -2.05
C ARG A 170 -21.01 20.87 -1.86
N LEU A 171 -21.88 21.00 -0.86
CA LEU A 171 -22.54 22.26 -0.45
C LEU A 171 -23.16 23.05 -1.61
N ARG A 172 -23.71 22.39 -2.62
CA ARG A 172 -24.27 23.00 -3.83
C ARG A 172 -25.38 24.03 -3.53
N SER A 173 -26.11 23.82 -2.45
CA SER A 173 -27.20 24.70 -1.99
C SER A 173 -26.75 25.73 -0.94
N GLY A 174 -25.42 25.89 -0.76
CA GLY A 174 -24.85 26.75 0.28
C GLY A 174 -24.44 25.97 1.54
N ALA A 175 -23.75 26.69 2.44
CA ALA A 175 -23.29 26.14 3.72
C ALA A 175 -24.17 26.66 4.85
N LEU A 176 -24.72 25.77 5.67
CA LEU A 176 -25.40 26.11 6.91
C LEU A 176 -24.39 26.05 8.06
N VAL A 177 -24.01 27.20 8.60
CA VAL A 177 -23.05 27.29 9.70
C VAL A 177 -23.76 27.85 10.95
N SER A 178 -23.61 27.15 12.07
CA SER A 178 -24.01 27.70 13.38
C SER A 178 -22.79 28.24 14.12
N ALA A 179 -22.97 29.28 14.87
CA ALA A 179 -21.97 29.85 15.78
C ALA A 179 -22.59 30.09 17.13
N ARG A 180 -21.80 30.00 18.19
CA ARG A 180 -22.18 30.44 19.52
C ARG A 180 -21.83 31.94 19.69
N LEU A 181 -22.61 32.68 20.46
CA LEU A 181 -22.29 34.03 20.78
C LEU A 181 -21.24 34.06 21.90
N GLY A 182 -20.12 34.70 21.64
CA GLY A 182 -19.04 34.91 22.59
C GLY A 182 -18.96 36.36 23.05
N ASP A 183 -17.88 36.72 23.72
CA ASP A 183 -17.66 38.07 24.23
C ASP A 183 -17.68 39.11 23.11
N GLY A 184 -18.30 40.26 23.37
CA GLY A 184 -18.45 41.33 22.41
C GLY A 184 -19.37 40.98 21.23
N ASN A 185 -20.31 40.02 21.41
CA ASN A 185 -21.26 39.53 20.39
C ASN A 185 -20.58 38.94 19.15
N LYS A 186 -19.36 38.44 19.29
CA LYS A 186 -18.65 37.76 18.19
C LYS A 186 -19.10 36.30 18.09
N GLY A 187 -19.31 35.81 16.87
CA GLY A 187 -19.56 34.38 16.62
C GLY A 187 -18.30 33.59 16.93
N ILE A 188 -18.43 32.57 17.80
CA ILE A 188 -17.40 31.59 18.15
C ILE A 188 -17.94 30.18 17.92
N ASP A 189 -17.09 29.17 17.94
CA ASP A 189 -17.46 27.75 17.80
C ASP A 189 -18.31 27.50 16.55
N HIS A 190 -17.77 27.89 15.40
CA HIS A 190 -18.44 27.70 14.11
C HIS A 190 -18.52 26.21 13.74
N VAL A 191 -19.72 25.71 13.48
CA VAL A 191 -19.99 24.31 13.13
C VAL A 191 -20.83 24.26 11.87
N LEU A 192 -20.33 23.48 10.88
CA LEU A 192 -21.11 23.15 9.69
C LEU A 192 -22.29 22.26 10.08
N ARG A 193 -23.49 22.66 9.69
CA ARG A 193 -24.71 21.93 10.00
C ARG A 193 -25.33 21.34 8.75
N ARG A 194 -25.94 20.17 8.93
CA ARG A 194 -26.76 19.56 7.88
C ARG A 194 -28.06 20.36 7.74
N PRO A 195 -28.44 20.82 6.53
CA PRO A 195 -29.74 21.46 6.33
C PRO A 195 -30.86 20.46 6.71
N LYS A 196 -31.80 20.92 7.53
CA LYS A 196 -32.99 20.10 7.81
C LYS A 196 -33.73 19.83 6.48
N LYS A 197 -34.04 18.57 6.19
CA LYS A 197 -34.95 18.26 5.08
C LYS A 197 -36.24 19.06 5.31
N ARG A 198 -36.72 19.72 4.28
CA ARG A 198 -37.99 20.50 4.39
C ARG A 198 -39.05 19.56 4.95
N SER A 199 -39.41 19.79 6.20
CA SER A 199 -40.50 19.10 6.84
C SER A 199 -41.81 19.42 6.11
N GLY A 200 -42.71 18.45 6.00
CA GLY A 200 -44.01 18.64 5.34
C GLY A 200 -44.81 19.80 5.93
N LEU A 201 -45.78 20.31 5.18
CA LEU A 201 -46.65 21.45 5.55
C LEU A 201 -47.22 21.37 6.98
N LEU A 202 -47.51 20.17 7.50
CA LEU A 202 -48.04 19.96 8.84
C LEU A 202 -47.06 20.24 9.99
N THR A 203 -45.75 20.10 9.77
CA THR A 203 -44.72 20.39 10.78
C THR A 203 -44.43 21.89 10.87
N ARG A 204 -44.60 22.61 9.74
CA ARG A 204 -44.49 24.09 9.72
C ARG A 204 -45.60 24.81 10.52
N LEU A 205 -46.76 24.18 10.63
CA LEU A 205 -47.89 24.76 11.41
C LEU A 205 -47.67 24.56 12.92
N ARG A 206 -46.83 23.61 13.34
CA ARG A 206 -46.53 23.37 14.76
C ARG A 206 -45.30 24.15 15.27
N GLU A 207 -44.32 24.37 14.42
CA GLU A 207 -43.14 25.20 14.71
C GLU A 207 -43.47 26.60 14.22
N GLY A 208 -43.82 27.55 15.10
CA GLY A 208 -44.07 28.93 14.73
C GLY A 208 -42.93 29.55 13.92
N PRO A 209 -43.14 30.68 13.20
CA PRO A 209 -42.15 31.28 12.33
C PRO A 209 -40.89 31.63 13.13
N GLN A 210 -39.79 30.93 12.84
CA GLN A 210 -38.48 31.29 13.40
C GLN A 210 -38.02 32.61 12.76
N PRO A 211 -37.52 33.57 13.54
CA PRO A 211 -37.03 34.83 12.99
C PRO A 211 -35.88 34.56 12.02
N SER A 212 -36.04 34.97 10.77
CA SER A 212 -35.02 34.87 9.76
C SER A 212 -34.74 36.21 9.14
N PHE A 213 -33.45 36.55 9.05
CA PHE A 213 -33.01 37.79 8.41
C PHE A 213 -32.22 37.39 7.17
N SER A 214 -32.47 38.07 6.05
CA SER A 214 -31.72 37.90 4.84
C SER A 214 -31.06 39.22 4.44
N PHE A 215 -29.84 39.13 3.98
CA PHE A 215 -29.15 40.28 3.39
C PHE A 215 -28.44 39.82 2.12
N ARG A 216 -28.22 40.73 1.21
CA ARG A 216 -27.51 40.52 -0.05
C ARG A 216 -26.26 41.39 -0.04
N ILE A 217 -25.12 40.77 -0.30
CA ILE A 217 -23.85 41.51 -0.51
C ILE A 217 -23.88 42.08 -1.93
N ALA A 218 -23.59 43.36 -2.07
CA ALA A 218 -23.51 44.01 -3.39
C ALA A 218 -22.30 43.43 -4.17
N ASP A 219 -22.43 43.31 -5.50
CA ASP A 219 -21.41 42.72 -6.36
C ASP A 219 -20.03 43.40 -6.28
N ARG A 220 -19.95 44.63 -5.81
CA ARG A 220 -18.73 45.42 -5.62
C ARG A 220 -18.24 45.51 -4.16
N ASP A 221 -18.91 44.85 -3.23
CA ASP A 221 -18.52 44.84 -1.81
C ASP A 221 -17.58 43.66 -1.54
N GLU A 222 -16.31 43.85 -1.90
CA GLU A 222 -15.26 42.84 -1.66
C GLU A 222 -15.01 42.56 -0.17
N ALA A 223 -15.19 43.56 0.69
CA ALA A 223 -14.99 43.41 2.14
C ALA A 223 -16.07 42.52 2.76
N GLY A 224 -17.34 42.75 2.39
CA GLY A 224 -18.46 41.92 2.81
C GLY A 224 -18.36 40.49 2.29
N ALA A 225 -17.98 40.32 1.03
CA ALA A 225 -17.75 39.01 0.43
C ALA A 225 -16.63 38.22 1.14
N ARG A 226 -15.53 38.93 1.50
CA ARG A 226 -14.42 38.33 2.26
C ARG A 226 -14.86 37.93 3.66
N ALA A 227 -15.55 38.79 4.38
CA ALA A 227 -16.03 38.48 5.73
C ALA A 227 -16.98 37.27 5.74
N LEU A 228 -17.92 37.19 4.77
CA LEU A 228 -18.79 36.03 4.63
C LEU A 228 -18.01 34.76 4.29
N GLY A 229 -17.01 34.86 3.40
CA GLY A 229 -16.12 33.79 3.08
C GLY A 229 -15.37 33.24 4.30
N GLU A 230 -14.81 34.11 5.12
CA GLU A 230 -14.12 33.73 6.37
C GLU A 230 -15.05 33.03 7.37
N MET A 231 -16.27 33.52 7.54
CA MET A 231 -17.26 32.88 8.43
C MET A 231 -17.62 31.46 7.93
N ARG A 232 -17.83 31.33 6.63
CA ARG A 232 -18.10 30.05 6.01
C ARG A 232 -16.90 29.09 6.19
N ASP A 233 -15.70 29.56 5.95
CA ASP A 233 -14.47 28.78 6.02
C ASP A 233 -14.17 28.32 7.46
N ARG A 234 -14.49 29.11 8.48
CA ARG A 234 -14.40 28.68 9.89
C ARG A 234 -15.30 27.46 10.17
N GLY A 235 -16.52 27.45 9.62
CA GLY A 235 -17.44 26.31 9.78
C GLY A 235 -17.03 25.07 8.97
N ILE A 236 -16.39 25.26 7.80
CA ILE A 236 -15.99 24.20 6.90
C ILE A 236 -14.67 23.55 7.33
N ASN A 237 -13.75 24.30 7.94
CA ASN A 237 -12.38 23.86 8.22
C ASN A 237 -12.29 22.51 8.98
N PRO A 238 -13.04 22.23 10.04
CA PRO A 238 -12.96 20.94 10.72
C PRO A 238 -13.32 19.75 9.81
N VAL A 239 -14.34 19.92 8.96
CA VAL A 239 -14.79 18.89 8.02
C VAL A 239 -13.78 18.71 6.89
N ALA A 240 -13.23 19.80 6.35
CA ALA A 240 -12.20 19.75 5.32
C ALA A 240 -10.96 18.99 5.80
N ASN A 241 -10.50 19.29 7.03
CA ASN A 241 -9.36 18.58 7.61
C ASN A 241 -9.65 17.09 7.86
N ALA A 242 -10.83 16.74 8.35
CA ALA A 242 -11.21 15.35 8.58
C ALA A 242 -11.26 14.55 7.27
N LEU A 243 -11.79 15.13 6.19
CA LEU A 243 -11.81 14.47 4.87
C LEU A 243 -10.41 14.36 4.26
N ALA A 244 -9.57 15.40 4.41
CA ALA A 244 -8.17 15.33 3.96
C ALA A 244 -7.41 14.22 4.68
N GLN A 245 -7.54 14.11 6.00
CA GLN A 245 -6.96 13.02 6.78
C GLN A 245 -7.48 11.65 6.35
N SER A 246 -8.79 11.53 6.08
CA SER A 246 -9.38 10.29 5.56
C SER A 246 -8.77 9.90 4.21
N ALA A 247 -8.56 10.86 3.31
CA ALA A 247 -7.88 10.62 2.04
C ALA A 247 -6.43 10.18 2.23
N ASP A 248 -5.70 10.81 3.16
CA ASP A 248 -4.31 10.44 3.46
C ASP A 248 -4.20 9.04 4.08
N HIS A 249 -5.16 8.61 4.91
CA HIS A 249 -5.22 7.22 5.40
C HIS A 249 -5.40 6.21 4.27
N ILE A 250 -6.26 6.50 3.29
CA ILE A 250 -6.45 5.61 2.13
C ILE A 250 -5.18 5.58 1.26
N VAL A 251 -4.52 6.73 1.06
CA VAL A 251 -3.22 6.78 0.37
C VAL A 251 -2.17 5.92 1.07
N SER A 252 -2.09 6.03 2.39
CA SER A 252 -1.14 5.24 3.20
C SER A 252 -1.39 3.74 3.03
N PHE A 253 -2.65 3.31 3.03
CA PHE A 253 -3.01 1.91 2.76
C PHE A 253 -2.56 1.46 1.36
N PHE A 254 -2.89 2.21 0.30
CA PHE A 254 -2.45 1.86 -1.06
C PHE A 254 -0.92 1.90 -1.21
N THR A 255 -0.25 2.81 -0.52
CA THR A 255 1.21 2.90 -0.54
C THR A 255 1.83 1.66 0.11
N MET A 256 1.31 1.23 1.26
CA MET A 256 1.79 0.03 1.94
C MET A 256 1.49 -1.24 1.13
N LEU A 257 0.29 -1.36 0.58
CA LEU A 257 -0.07 -2.47 -0.30
C LEU A 257 0.87 -2.54 -1.52
N ARG A 258 1.20 -1.40 -2.11
CA ARG A 258 2.16 -1.34 -3.21
C ARG A 258 3.55 -1.77 -2.79
N VAL A 259 4.03 -1.32 -1.63
CA VAL A 259 5.34 -1.68 -1.10
C VAL A 259 5.44 -3.19 -0.90
N GLU A 260 4.48 -3.79 -0.22
CA GLU A 260 4.54 -5.22 0.08
C GLU A 260 4.36 -6.08 -1.19
N LEU A 261 3.46 -5.68 -2.09
CA LEU A 261 3.34 -6.35 -3.39
C LEU A 261 4.58 -6.21 -4.26
N ALA A 262 5.34 -5.10 -4.15
CA ALA A 262 6.54 -4.88 -4.96
C ALA A 262 7.58 -5.99 -4.79
N PHE A 263 7.75 -6.53 -3.58
CA PHE A 263 8.63 -7.69 -3.36
C PHE A 263 8.15 -8.91 -4.15
N TYR A 264 6.88 -9.23 -4.08
CA TYR A 264 6.30 -10.38 -4.78
C TYR A 264 6.28 -10.20 -6.31
N ILE A 265 6.09 -8.96 -6.80
CA ILE A 265 6.29 -8.64 -8.24
C ILE A 265 7.73 -8.93 -8.63
N GLY A 266 8.71 -8.55 -7.80
CA GLY A 266 10.11 -8.89 -8.05
C GLY A 266 10.35 -10.39 -8.11
N CYS A 267 9.76 -11.16 -7.20
CA CYS A 267 9.84 -12.62 -7.20
C CYS A 267 9.18 -13.24 -8.46
N LEU A 268 8.03 -12.72 -8.88
CA LEU A 268 7.36 -13.16 -10.11
C LEU A 268 8.22 -12.91 -11.35
N ASN A 269 8.81 -11.71 -11.48
CA ASN A 269 9.69 -11.36 -12.59
C ASN A 269 10.92 -12.28 -12.64
N LEU A 270 11.50 -12.58 -11.48
CA LEU A 270 12.63 -13.50 -11.37
C LEU A 270 12.25 -14.93 -11.75
N HIS A 271 11.11 -15.41 -11.25
CA HIS A 271 10.58 -16.72 -11.58
C HIS A 271 10.31 -16.88 -13.09
N GLU A 272 9.75 -15.87 -13.75
CA GLU A 272 9.52 -15.87 -15.19
C GLU A 272 10.84 -15.99 -15.98
N LYS A 273 11.91 -15.31 -15.52
CA LYS A 273 13.23 -15.42 -16.15
C LYS A 273 13.85 -16.81 -16.01
N PHE A 274 13.76 -17.43 -14.83
CA PHE A 274 14.24 -18.80 -14.63
C PHE A 274 13.43 -19.82 -15.43
N SER A 275 12.09 -19.69 -15.39
CA SER A 275 11.19 -20.56 -16.16
C SER A 275 11.44 -20.45 -17.67
N GLY A 276 11.69 -19.24 -18.17
CA GLY A 276 12.05 -19.01 -19.58
C GLY A 276 13.37 -19.66 -20.01
N LYS A 277 14.28 -19.92 -19.05
CA LYS A 277 15.53 -20.66 -19.27
C LYS A 277 15.40 -22.16 -18.95
N GLY A 278 14.22 -22.64 -18.57
CA GLY A 278 14.00 -24.04 -18.18
C GLY A 278 14.67 -24.45 -16.86
N LEU A 279 15.01 -23.49 -16.00
CA LEU A 279 15.69 -23.73 -14.73
C LEU A 279 14.68 -24.06 -13.63
N PRO A 280 14.86 -25.16 -12.89
CA PRO A 280 13.95 -25.54 -11.81
C PRO A 280 14.09 -24.61 -10.61
N VAL A 281 12.96 -24.28 -9.98
CA VAL A 281 12.90 -23.48 -8.75
C VAL A 281 12.09 -24.24 -7.71
N CYS A 282 12.51 -24.21 -6.45
CA CYS A 282 11.77 -24.81 -5.34
C CYS A 282 11.77 -23.89 -4.13
N PHE A 283 10.84 -24.11 -3.21
CA PHE A 283 10.87 -23.49 -1.88
C PHE A 283 11.83 -24.26 -0.97
N PRO A 284 12.70 -23.59 -0.21
CA PRO A 284 13.47 -24.24 0.84
C PRO A 284 12.54 -24.65 2.00
N ASP A 285 12.97 -25.66 2.77
CA ASP A 285 12.35 -26.06 4.04
C ASP A 285 13.19 -25.50 5.19
N PRO A 286 12.85 -24.33 5.73
CA PRO A 286 13.63 -23.70 6.78
C PRO A 286 13.44 -24.42 8.11
N VAL A 287 14.53 -24.66 8.82
CA VAL A 287 14.55 -25.27 10.15
C VAL A 287 15.31 -24.39 11.13
N GLU A 288 15.03 -24.56 12.43
CA GLU A 288 15.77 -23.87 13.49
C GLU A 288 17.29 -24.16 13.41
N ALA A 289 18.09 -23.15 13.67
CA ALA A 289 19.56 -23.21 13.52
C ALA A 289 20.22 -24.28 14.38
N ASP A 290 19.65 -24.63 15.54
CA ASP A 290 20.12 -25.67 16.44
C ASP A 290 20.09 -27.06 15.84
N LYS A 291 19.21 -27.32 14.86
CA LYS A 291 19.12 -28.60 14.13
C LYS A 291 20.30 -28.84 13.20
N ARG A 292 21.04 -27.78 12.84
CA ARG A 292 22.21 -27.84 11.95
C ARG A 292 21.98 -28.67 10.67
N THR A 293 20.79 -28.56 10.11
CA THR A 293 20.43 -29.23 8.87
C THR A 293 20.85 -28.39 7.68
N HIS A 294 21.68 -28.95 6.81
CA HIS A 294 22.13 -28.26 5.59
C HIS A 294 22.24 -29.26 4.42
N VAL A 295 21.10 -29.42 3.72
CA VAL A 295 20.96 -30.38 2.61
C VAL A 295 20.35 -29.67 1.41
N PHE A 296 20.95 -29.87 0.26
CA PHE A 296 20.36 -29.46 -1.02
C PHE A 296 20.79 -30.34 -2.17
N THR A 297 19.94 -30.43 -3.19
CA THR A 297 20.19 -31.18 -4.42
C THR A 297 19.98 -30.24 -5.61
N GLY A 298 20.94 -30.25 -6.55
CA GLY A 298 20.88 -29.44 -7.76
C GLY A 298 20.92 -27.93 -7.50
N LEU A 299 21.51 -27.49 -6.39
CA LEU A 299 21.59 -26.04 -6.09
C LEU A 299 22.55 -25.36 -7.06
N TYR A 300 22.05 -24.36 -7.80
CA TYR A 300 22.83 -23.56 -8.72
C TYR A 300 22.88 -22.09 -8.30
N ASP A 301 23.91 -21.38 -8.78
CA ASP A 301 24.04 -19.93 -8.57
C ASP A 301 23.04 -19.18 -9.46
N ALA A 302 22.16 -18.42 -8.81
CA ALA A 302 21.10 -17.66 -9.48
C ALA A 302 21.65 -16.52 -10.36
N CYS A 303 22.70 -15.84 -9.92
CA CYS A 303 23.29 -14.72 -10.66
C CYS A 303 24.02 -15.24 -11.90
N LEU A 304 24.78 -16.34 -11.76
CA LEU A 304 25.42 -17.01 -12.88
C LEU A 304 24.39 -17.52 -13.90
N ALA A 305 23.28 -18.10 -13.41
CA ALA A 305 22.19 -18.58 -14.25
C ALA A 305 21.50 -17.47 -15.06
N LEU A 306 21.44 -16.26 -14.52
CA LEU A 306 20.89 -15.10 -15.22
C LEU A 306 21.82 -14.56 -16.31
N THR A 307 23.14 -14.67 -16.13
CA THR A 307 24.15 -14.09 -17.04
C THR A 307 24.57 -15.03 -18.16
N LEU A 308 24.58 -16.34 -17.92
CA LEU A 308 24.98 -17.32 -18.93
C LEU A 308 23.86 -17.58 -19.95
N GLU A 309 24.24 -17.74 -21.21
CA GLU A 309 23.35 -18.21 -22.28
C GLU A 309 23.17 -19.75 -22.25
N GLY A 310 24.14 -20.46 -21.64
CA GLY A 310 24.13 -21.90 -21.49
C GLY A 310 23.54 -22.36 -20.15
N GLY A 311 23.45 -23.67 -19.94
CA GLY A 311 22.99 -24.25 -18.68
C GLY A 311 24.00 -24.06 -17.56
N VAL A 312 23.50 -23.92 -16.33
CA VAL A 312 24.30 -23.93 -15.10
C VAL A 312 24.29 -25.33 -14.49
N VAL A 313 25.39 -25.71 -13.87
CA VAL A 313 25.54 -26.99 -13.17
C VAL A 313 25.14 -26.80 -11.71
N GLY A 314 24.18 -27.58 -11.25
CA GLY A 314 23.81 -27.63 -9.84
C GLY A 314 24.74 -28.52 -9.02
N ASN A 315 24.83 -28.22 -7.73
CA ASN A 315 25.63 -28.97 -6.76
C ASN A 315 24.71 -29.65 -5.75
N ASP A 316 25.14 -30.81 -5.27
CA ASP A 316 24.48 -31.55 -4.20
C ASP A 316 25.33 -31.49 -2.93
N VAL A 317 24.71 -31.21 -1.81
CA VAL A 317 25.39 -31.20 -0.52
C VAL A 317 24.51 -31.85 0.54
N GLN A 318 25.14 -32.72 1.34
CA GLN A 318 24.56 -33.29 2.55
C GLN A 318 25.53 -33.06 3.68
N ALA A 319 25.25 -32.09 4.52
CA ALA A 319 26.18 -31.59 5.51
C ALA A 319 25.53 -31.36 6.88
N ASP A 320 24.60 -32.24 7.24
CA ASP A 320 23.93 -32.23 8.54
C ASP A 320 24.90 -32.39 9.69
N GLY A 321 24.70 -31.63 10.75
CA GLY A 321 25.48 -31.66 11.99
C GLY A 321 26.94 -31.20 11.83
N LYS A 322 27.31 -30.54 10.74
CA LYS A 322 28.65 -29.99 10.53
C LYS A 322 28.74 -28.58 11.06
N ASP A 323 29.82 -28.26 11.78
CA ASP A 323 30.09 -26.93 12.33
C ASP A 323 30.89 -26.05 11.37
N LEU A 324 31.61 -26.66 10.41
CA LEU A 324 32.49 -25.95 9.49
C LEU A 324 32.45 -26.59 8.11
N PHE A 325 32.32 -25.73 7.10
CA PHE A 325 32.45 -26.11 5.69
C PHE A 325 33.68 -25.42 5.10
N ILE A 326 34.57 -26.20 4.49
CA ILE A 326 35.72 -25.67 3.75
C ILE A 326 35.49 -25.98 2.29
N ILE A 327 35.29 -24.93 1.47
CA ILE A 327 35.14 -25.06 0.03
C ILE A 327 36.48 -24.72 -0.60
N THR A 328 37.03 -25.72 -1.33
CA THR A 328 38.30 -25.55 -2.03
C THR A 328 38.09 -25.78 -3.52
N GLY A 329 38.81 -25.07 -4.37
CA GLY A 329 38.73 -25.22 -5.82
C GLY A 329 39.89 -24.55 -6.54
N ALA A 330 40.22 -25.03 -7.73
CA ALA A 330 41.29 -24.45 -8.55
C ALA A 330 41.01 -23.06 -9.11
N ASN A 331 39.74 -22.66 -9.13
CA ASN A 331 39.29 -21.35 -9.61
C ASN A 331 38.54 -20.62 -8.50
N GLN A 332 38.88 -19.36 -8.28
CA GLN A 332 38.14 -18.44 -7.36
C GLN A 332 36.64 -18.35 -7.71
N ALA A 333 36.26 -18.62 -8.96
CA ALA A 333 34.87 -18.61 -9.41
C ALA A 333 34.01 -19.72 -8.76
N ALA A 334 34.53 -20.93 -8.60
CA ALA A 334 33.76 -22.06 -8.06
C ALA A 334 33.38 -21.90 -6.58
N SER A 335 34.24 -21.29 -5.76
CA SER A 335 33.98 -21.06 -4.34
C SER A 335 32.99 -19.91 -4.10
N ARG A 336 33.06 -18.85 -4.91
CA ARG A 336 32.10 -17.73 -4.85
C ARG A 336 30.69 -18.17 -5.23
N HIS A 337 30.53 -18.92 -6.31
CA HIS A 337 29.23 -19.36 -6.80
C HIS A 337 28.51 -20.32 -5.84
N SER A 338 29.23 -21.24 -5.21
CA SER A 338 28.64 -22.13 -4.21
C SER A 338 28.12 -21.40 -2.97
N PHE A 339 28.83 -20.36 -2.52
CA PHE A 339 28.43 -19.56 -1.38
C PHE A 339 27.24 -18.64 -1.71
N GLY A 340 27.26 -18.01 -2.88
CA GLY A 340 26.15 -17.20 -3.40
C GLY A 340 24.85 -17.98 -3.53
N ALA A 341 24.91 -19.21 -4.01
CA ALA A 341 23.75 -20.09 -4.14
C ALA A 341 23.15 -20.47 -2.77
N SER A 342 23.96 -20.75 -1.76
CA SER A 342 23.51 -21.04 -0.40
C SER A 342 22.85 -19.83 0.26
N ALA A 343 23.42 -18.65 0.09
CA ALA A 343 22.89 -17.40 0.67
C ALA A 343 21.56 -16.98 0.04
N SER A 344 21.38 -17.19 -1.28
CA SER A 344 20.12 -16.87 -1.95
C SER A 344 18.94 -17.78 -1.58
N ARG A 345 19.20 -18.93 -0.95
CA ARG A 345 18.16 -19.84 -0.43
C ARG A 345 17.78 -19.59 1.03
N SER A 346 18.65 -18.96 1.83
CA SER A 346 18.38 -18.66 3.24
C SER A 346 17.79 -17.27 3.49
N SER A 347 17.42 -16.53 2.45
CA SER A 347 16.85 -15.18 2.51
C SER A 347 15.34 -15.15 2.29
#